data_ba9880a7f18d02957b8ecc56f57126b7
#
_entry.id   ba9880a7f18d02957b8ecc56f57126b7
#
_cell.length_a   1.000
_cell.length_b   1.000
_cell.length_c   1.000
_cell.angle_alpha   90.00
_cell.angle_beta   90.00
_cell.angle_gamma   90.00
#
_symmetry.space_group_name_H-M   'P 1'
#
loop_
_entity.id
_entity.type
_entity.pdbx_description
1 polymer ?
#
loop_
_entity_poly.entity_id
_entity_poly.type
_entity_poly.pdbx_seq_one_letter_code
_entity_poly.pdbx_strand_id
1 'polypeptide(L)'
;MKRIGVLTSGGDAAGMNPALRAVVRTAIVAGLEVIGIERGYEGLLNRWLRPMDLSSVGGIINRGGTILRTARSERFKTDEGLQLAAQLLRENGIEGLVVIGGDGSFRGAAKLEEVAGVAVAGIPATIDNDIGGTEYTLGYDTALQVAMDAIDKIRDTADSFERIFVIEVMGRSRGFIAAAVGLAGGAEAILVPEIPFDPVQICERFKQGMARGKRSAIIVTAEGAAKAQEVATFVEMYLREEVRATVLGYTQRGGSPTATDRIYGARFGALAVELLLQGKSGMMTAVQGGQVVAVPLRACWEQPRVLDESLLKLNEVLAS
;
A
#
# COMPACT_ATOMS: atom_id res chain seq x y z
N MET A 1 -7.88 5.88 29.66
CA MET A 1 -8.18 6.50 28.35
C MET A 1 -9.69 6.57 28.16
N LYS A 2 -10.20 7.74 27.75
CA LYS A 2 -11.64 7.96 27.52
C LYS A 2 -11.95 8.26 26.05
N ARG A 3 -11.02 8.91 25.35
CA ARG A 3 -11.23 9.35 23.96
C ARG A 3 -10.01 9.09 23.11
N ILE A 4 -10.24 8.54 21.91
CA ILE A 4 -9.20 8.35 20.90
C ILE A 4 -9.52 9.11 19.61
N GLY A 5 -8.46 9.54 18.93
CA GLY A 5 -8.53 10.02 17.55
C GLY A 5 -8.19 8.91 16.56
N VAL A 6 -8.75 8.97 15.37
CA VAL A 6 -8.35 8.12 14.26
C VAL A 6 -8.24 8.94 12.99
N LEU A 7 -7.15 8.75 12.24
CA LEU A 7 -6.93 9.40 10.95
C LEU A 7 -6.37 8.43 9.90
N THR A 8 -6.62 8.78 8.64
CA THR A 8 -5.95 8.18 7.49
C THR A 8 -5.00 9.20 6.87
N SER A 9 -3.77 8.80 6.56
CA SER A 9 -2.72 9.72 6.09
C SER A 9 -1.85 9.07 5.02
N GLY A 10 -1.33 9.88 4.11
CA GLY A 10 -0.51 9.42 2.98
C GLY A 10 -1.34 9.11 1.73
N GLY A 11 -0.94 8.11 0.96
CA GLY A 11 -1.73 7.61 -0.17
C GLY A 11 -2.94 6.80 0.31
N ASP A 12 -4.02 6.85 -0.42
CA ASP A 12 -5.16 5.98 -0.16
C ASP A 12 -4.86 4.53 -0.59
N ALA A 13 -5.48 3.59 0.10
CA ALA A 13 -5.37 2.17 -0.19
C ALA A 13 -6.68 1.46 0.15
N ALA A 14 -7.07 0.49 -0.65
CA ALA A 14 -8.21 -0.35 -0.36
C ALA A 14 -7.96 -1.13 0.95
N GLY A 15 -8.87 -1.14 1.89
CA GLY A 15 -8.62 -1.71 3.23
C GLY A 15 -8.54 -0.66 4.34
N MET A 16 -8.30 0.62 4.04
CA MET A 16 -8.37 1.69 5.04
C MET A 16 -9.75 1.80 5.68
N ASN A 17 -10.83 1.68 4.90
CA ASN A 17 -12.19 1.69 5.43
C ASN A 17 -12.52 0.48 6.32
N PRO A 18 -12.18 -0.78 5.97
CA PRO A 18 -12.26 -1.91 6.88
C PRO A 18 -11.52 -1.70 8.20
N ALA A 19 -10.29 -1.17 8.16
CA ALA A 19 -9.50 -0.87 9.36
C ALA A 19 -10.15 0.22 10.21
N LEU A 20 -10.55 1.34 9.60
CA LEU A 20 -11.26 2.42 10.27
C LEU A 20 -12.54 1.91 10.94
N ARG A 21 -13.32 1.07 10.23
CA ARG A 21 -14.52 0.46 10.80
C ARG A 21 -14.22 -0.38 12.03
N ALA A 22 -13.14 -1.16 11.99
CA ALA A 22 -12.73 -1.98 13.12
C ALA A 22 -12.27 -1.11 14.31
N VAL A 23 -11.45 -0.09 14.07
CA VAL A 23 -11.03 0.88 15.12
C VAL A 23 -12.23 1.48 15.81
N VAL A 24 -13.16 2.08 15.06
CA VAL A 24 -14.33 2.77 15.62
C VAL A 24 -15.20 1.80 16.43
N ARG A 25 -15.51 0.63 15.87
CA ARG A 25 -16.38 -0.34 16.55
C ARG A 25 -15.74 -0.93 17.79
N THR A 26 -14.48 -1.32 17.73
CA THR A 26 -13.74 -1.86 18.89
C THR A 26 -13.63 -0.84 19.99
N ALA A 27 -13.31 0.42 19.67
CA ALA A 27 -13.20 1.48 20.64
C ALA A 27 -14.54 1.77 21.34
N ILE A 28 -15.64 1.88 20.58
CA ILE A 28 -16.97 2.14 21.15
C ILE A 28 -17.44 0.98 22.05
N VAL A 29 -17.21 -0.28 21.63
CA VAL A 29 -17.55 -1.45 22.46
C VAL A 29 -16.74 -1.46 23.75
N ALA A 30 -15.50 -0.95 23.71
CA ALA A 30 -14.67 -0.76 24.92
C ALA A 30 -15.03 0.49 25.75
N GLY A 31 -16.08 1.23 25.39
CA GLY A 31 -16.54 2.42 26.12
C GLY A 31 -15.78 3.71 25.84
N LEU A 32 -14.99 3.75 24.75
CA LEU A 32 -14.26 4.94 24.34
C LEU A 32 -15.09 5.83 23.41
N GLU A 33 -14.90 7.14 23.52
CA GLU A 33 -15.30 8.09 22.50
C GLU A 33 -14.30 8.09 21.34
N VAL A 34 -14.79 8.20 20.10
CA VAL A 34 -13.95 8.22 18.91
C VAL A 34 -14.14 9.50 18.13
N ILE A 35 -13.02 10.16 17.81
CA ILE A 35 -12.96 11.34 16.95
C ILE A 35 -12.28 10.96 15.63
N GLY A 36 -13.01 11.03 14.53
CA GLY A 36 -12.46 10.95 13.19
C GLY A 36 -11.79 12.26 12.80
N ILE A 37 -10.55 12.22 12.35
CA ILE A 37 -9.79 13.39 11.88
C ILE A 37 -9.76 13.31 10.34
N GLU A 38 -10.51 14.19 9.70
CA GLU A 38 -10.60 14.19 8.23
C GLU A 38 -9.32 14.75 7.60
N ARG A 39 -8.90 14.18 6.47
CA ARG A 39 -7.69 14.58 5.73
C ARG A 39 -6.38 14.50 6.54
N GLY A 40 -6.30 13.54 7.43
CA GLY A 40 -5.07 13.21 8.17
C GLY A 40 -4.53 14.37 9.01
N TYR A 41 -3.22 14.54 9.04
CA TYR A 41 -2.58 15.58 9.85
C TYR A 41 -2.96 17.00 9.42
N GLU A 42 -3.23 17.23 8.14
CA GLU A 42 -3.73 18.53 7.67
C GLU A 42 -5.07 18.88 8.34
N GLY A 43 -5.95 17.90 8.44
CA GLY A 43 -7.24 18.07 9.10
C GLY A 43 -7.13 18.28 10.61
N LEU A 44 -6.14 17.65 11.26
CA LEU A 44 -5.86 17.91 12.67
C LEU A 44 -5.52 19.39 12.87
N LEU A 45 -4.60 19.95 12.06
CA LEU A 45 -4.19 21.35 12.13
C LEU A 45 -5.31 22.34 11.81
N ASN A 46 -6.32 21.93 11.04
CA ASN A 46 -7.46 22.76 10.64
C ASN A 46 -8.73 22.47 11.47
N ARG A 47 -8.63 21.64 12.52
CA ARG A 47 -9.76 21.26 13.40
C ARG A 47 -10.90 20.56 12.65
N TRP A 48 -10.61 19.80 11.58
CA TRP A 48 -11.60 18.99 10.88
C TRP A 48 -11.83 17.68 11.62
N LEU A 49 -12.46 17.83 12.78
CA LEU A 49 -12.72 16.78 13.74
C LEU A 49 -14.21 16.47 13.76
N ARG A 50 -14.56 15.19 13.70
CA ARG A 50 -15.96 14.79 13.84
C ARG A 50 -16.10 13.62 14.83
N PRO A 51 -17.05 13.66 15.75
CA PRO A 51 -17.41 12.50 16.54
C PRO A 51 -17.85 11.34 15.64
N MET A 52 -17.45 10.12 15.98
CA MET A 52 -17.81 8.92 15.25
C MET A 52 -18.57 7.95 16.16
N ASP A 53 -19.62 7.36 15.62
CA ASP A 53 -20.43 6.32 16.23
C ASP A 53 -20.47 5.05 15.35
N LEU A 54 -21.24 4.05 15.76
CA LEU A 54 -21.38 2.80 15.01
C LEU A 54 -21.99 3.01 13.62
N SER A 55 -22.85 4.03 13.46
CA SER A 55 -23.50 4.36 12.19
C SER A 55 -22.53 5.04 11.22
N SER A 56 -21.58 5.81 11.73
CA SER A 56 -20.55 6.53 10.95
C SER A 56 -19.70 5.60 10.10
N VAL A 57 -19.61 4.33 10.49
CA VAL A 57 -18.83 3.28 9.77
C VAL A 57 -19.73 2.15 9.26
N GLY A 58 -21.03 2.41 9.12
CA GLY A 58 -21.97 1.51 8.48
C GLY A 58 -21.73 1.43 6.98
N GLY A 59 -21.79 0.22 6.37
CA GLY A 59 -21.73 0.03 4.93
C GLY A 59 -20.42 0.42 4.24
N ILE A 60 -19.29 0.58 4.98
CA ILE A 60 -18.02 0.99 4.40
C ILE A 60 -17.01 -0.14 4.17
N ILE A 61 -17.29 -1.35 4.64
CA ILE A 61 -16.34 -2.47 4.60
C ILE A 61 -15.93 -2.87 3.17
N ASN A 62 -16.81 -2.65 2.21
CA ASN A 62 -16.59 -2.96 0.79
C ASN A 62 -16.20 -1.73 -0.05
N ARG A 63 -16.01 -0.56 0.58
CA ARG A 63 -15.66 0.67 -0.13
C ARG A 63 -14.16 0.85 -0.16
N GLY A 64 -13.61 1.07 -1.36
CA GLY A 64 -12.23 1.50 -1.54
C GLY A 64 -11.96 2.91 -1.00
N GLY A 65 -10.69 3.30 -1.00
CA GLY A 65 -10.26 4.58 -0.46
C GLY A 65 -10.54 4.71 1.04
N THR A 66 -10.80 5.92 1.50
CA THR A 66 -11.10 6.23 2.91
C THR A 66 -12.19 7.29 3.07
N ILE A 67 -13.16 7.05 3.95
CA ILE A 67 -14.24 8.02 4.24
C ILE A 67 -13.72 9.23 5.03
N LEU A 68 -12.57 9.13 5.72
CA LEU A 68 -11.91 10.25 6.37
C LEU A 68 -11.09 11.10 5.42
N ARG A 69 -10.97 10.67 4.15
CA ARG A 69 -10.10 11.31 3.16
C ARG A 69 -8.64 11.31 3.62
N THR A 70 -7.73 11.75 2.77
CA THR A 70 -6.32 11.87 3.08
C THR A 70 -5.74 13.13 2.45
N ALA A 71 -4.69 13.67 3.05
CA ALA A 71 -3.92 14.77 2.49
C ALA A 71 -2.47 14.68 2.96
N ARG A 72 -1.56 15.28 2.18
CA ARG A 72 -0.21 15.58 2.64
C ARG A 72 -0.23 16.93 3.34
N SER A 73 0.54 17.09 4.41
CA SER A 73 0.68 18.35 5.15
C SER A 73 2.15 18.69 5.33
N GLU A 74 2.62 19.66 4.56
CA GLU A 74 3.98 20.20 4.76
C GLU A 74 4.07 20.98 6.06
N ARG A 75 2.98 21.67 6.44
CA ARG A 75 2.89 22.41 7.69
C ARG A 75 3.07 21.50 8.91
N PHE A 76 2.55 20.28 8.89
CA PHE A 76 2.70 19.32 10.00
C PHE A 76 4.16 18.86 10.20
N LYS A 77 5.02 19.00 9.19
CA LYS A 77 6.42 18.62 9.30
C LYS A 77 7.28 19.64 10.06
N THR A 78 6.76 20.85 10.29
CA THR A 78 7.42 21.90 11.06
C THR A 78 7.22 21.73 12.55
N ASP A 79 8.14 22.28 13.38
CA ASP A 79 8.01 22.22 14.82
C ASP A 79 6.75 22.97 15.31
N GLU A 80 6.40 24.11 14.69
CA GLU A 80 5.18 24.85 14.99
C GLU A 80 3.92 24.02 14.68
N GLY A 81 3.94 23.29 13.54
CA GLY A 81 2.84 22.40 13.17
C GLY A 81 2.67 21.25 14.15
N LEU A 82 3.77 20.63 14.60
CA LEU A 82 3.75 19.58 15.62
C LEU A 82 3.24 20.09 16.98
N GLN A 83 3.71 21.27 17.43
CA GLN A 83 3.23 21.90 18.67
C GLN A 83 1.73 22.23 18.60
N LEU A 84 1.28 22.80 17.48
CA LEU A 84 -0.15 23.07 17.26
C LEU A 84 -0.97 21.78 17.26
N ALA A 85 -0.51 20.73 16.60
CA ALA A 85 -1.19 19.43 16.60
C ALA A 85 -1.29 18.86 18.02
N ALA A 86 -0.20 18.91 18.79
CA ALA A 86 -0.18 18.50 20.19
C ALA A 86 -1.17 19.29 21.07
N GLN A 87 -1.21 20.61 20.88
CA GLN A 87 -2.19 21.47 21.56
C GLN A 87 -3.63 21.08 21.22
N LEU A 88 -3.92 20.87 19.92
CA LEU A 88 -5.25 20.52 19.45
C LEU A 88 -5.73 19.15 19.96
N LEU A 89 -4.84 18.16 20.07
CA LEU A 89 -5.16 16.88 20.68
C LEU A 89 -5.56 17.07 22.17
N ARG A 90 -4.79 17.86 22.93
CA ARG A 90 -5.10 18.14 24.34
C ARG A 90 -6.42 18.92 24.50
N GLU A 91 -6.65 19.98 23.71
CA GLU A 91 -7.87 20.76 23.72
C GLU A 91 -9.13 19.93 23.47
N ASN A 92 -9.00 18.88 22.64
CA ASN A 92 -10.11 17.97 22.30
C ASN A 92 -10.16 16.72 23.18
N GLY A 93 -9.30 16.63 24.21
CA GLY A 93 -9.26 15.50 25.14
C GLY A 93 -8.91 14.17 24.47
N ILE A 94 -8.16 14.19 23.37
CA ILE A 94 -7.71 12.99 22.65
C ILE A 94 -6.47 12.45 23.37
N GLU A 95 -6.62 11.28 24.00
CA GLU A 95 -5.58 10.65 24.82
C GLU A 95 -4.80 9.57 24.05
N GLY A 96 -5.39 9.06 22.96
CA GLY A 96 -4.77 8.08 22.06
C GLY A 96 -5.06 8.41 20.59
N LEU A 97 -4.14 8.08 19.70
CA LEU A 97 -4.27 8.33 18.27
C LEU A 97 -3.97 7.06 17.47
N VAL A 98 -4.93 6.62 16.67
CA VAL A 98 -4.72 5.57 15.67
C VAL A 98 -4.40 6.21 14.32
N VAL A 99 -3.26 5.86 13.75
CA VAL A 99 -2.78 6.37 12.45
C VAL A 99 -2.80 5.25 11.43
N ILE A 100 -3.66 5.36 10.41
CA ILE A 100 -3.76 4.42 9.31
C ILE A 100 -3.01 5.01 8.11
N GLY A 101 -1.88 4.41 7.72
CA GLY A 101 -1.06 4.96 6.63
C GLY A 101 0.28 4.28 6.44
N GLY A 102 1.18 4.94 5.72
CA GLY A 102 2.51 4.44 5.39
C GLY A 102 3.64 5.03 6.25
N ASP A 103 4.90 4.81 5.82
CA ASP A 103 6.13 5.23 6.50
C ASP A 103 6.11 6.71 6.95
N GLY A 104 5.83 7.63 6.04
CA GLY A 104 5.80 9.07 6.38
C GLY A 104 4.77 9.41 7.45
N SER A 105 3.62 8.72 7.46
CA SER A 105 2.57 8.90 8.47
C SER A 105 3.02 8.41 9.84
N PHE A 106 3.77 7.31 9.88
CA PHE A 106 4.28 6.73 11.12
C PHE A 106 5.42 7.56 11.71
N ARG A 107 6.31 8.11 10.88
CA ARG A 107 7.33 9.08 11.35
C ARG A 107 6.67 10.32 11.96
N GLY A 108 5.60 10.81 11.34
CA GLY A 108 4.81 11.91 11.89
C GLY A 108 4.14 11.55 13.21
N ALA A 109 3.60 10.34 13.33
CA ALA A 109 2.98 9.81 14.55
C ALA A 109 3.99 9.71 15.71
N ALA A 110 5.18 9.17 15.45
CA ALA A 110 6.24 9.07 16.46
C ALA A 110 6.68 10.43 16.99
N LYS A 111 6.89 11.41 16.10
CA LYS A 111 7.21 12.79 16.53
C LYS A 111 6.08 13.43 17.33
N LEU A 112 4.83 13.18 16.94
CA LEU A 112 3.67 13.71 17.67
C LEU A 112 3.54 13.09 19.06
N GLU A 113 3.83 11.80 19.20
CA GLU A 113 3.92 11.11 20.51
C GLU A 113 4.94 11.79 21.42
N GLU A 114 6.15 12.05 20.93
CA GLU A 114 7.21 12.73 21.69
C GLU A 114 6.80 14.13 22.16
N VAL A 115 6.12 14.90 21.31
CA VAL A 115 5.76 16.31 21.60
C VAL A 115 4.47 16.41 22.40
N ALA A 116 3.47 15.58 22.12
CA ALA A 116 2.15 15.67 22.73
C ALA A 116 1.98 14.80 23.98
N GLY A 117 2.80 13.75 24.11
CA GLY A 117 2.58 12.70 25.13
C GLY A 117 1.31 11.88 24.86
N VAL A 118 0.75 11.92 23.66
CA VAL A 118 -0.43 11.14 23.27
C VAL A 118 0.00 9.72 22.89
N ALA A 119 -0.74 8.71 23.36
CA ALA A 119 -0.45 7.34 22.97
C ALA A 119 -0.75 7.09 21.48
N VAL A 120 0.14 6.42 20.75
CA VAL A 120 0.01 6.21 19.30
C VAL A 120 0.02 4.73 18.95
N ALA A 121 -0.90 4.33 18.05
CA ALA A 121 -0.90 3.03 17.39
C ALA A 121 -0.98 3.19 15.86
N GLY A 122 -0.10 2.50 15.13
CA GLY A 122 -0.03 2.51 13.67
C GLY A 122 -0.76 1.33 13.04
N ILE A 123 -1.40 1.56 11.90
CA ILE A 123 -1.95 0.50 11.03
C ILE A 123 -1.34 0.67 9.64
N PRO A 124 -0.51 -0.30 9.17
CA PRO A 124 0.19 -0.16 7.88
C PRO A 124 -0.80 -0.29 6.71
N ALA A 125 -0.92 0.79 5.94
CA ALA A 125 -1.82 0.89 4.80
C ALA A 125 -1.13 1.63 3.64
N THR A 126 -0.71 0.86 2.66
CA THR A 126 -0.09 1.29 1.39
C THR A 126 -0.14 0.13 0.41
N ILE A 127 -0.36 0.41 -0.86
CA ILE A 127 -0.32 -0.61 -1.92
C ILE A 127 1.11 -1.08 -2.22
N ASP A 128 2.11 -0.25 -1.88
CA ASP A 128 3.52 -0.49 -2.24
C ASP A 128 4.15 -1.64 -1.45
N ASN A 129 3.53 -2.06 -0.34
CA ASN A 129 3.97 -3.12 0.57
C ASN A 129 5.42 -2.96 1.05
N ASP A 130 5.85 -1.72 1.23
CA ASP A 130 7.23 -1.29 1.50
C ASP A 130 7.51 -0.97 2.97
N ILE A 131 6.54 -1.21 3.87
CA ILE A 131 6.67 -0.95 5.30
C ILE A 131 7.52 -2.04 5.95
N GLY A 132 8.59 -1.62 6.63
CA GLY A 132 9.42 -2.52 7.41
C GLY A 132 8.71 -3.12 8.62
N GLY A 133 9.19 -4.27 9.11
CA GLY A 133 8.63 -4.96 10.27
C GLY A 133 7.31 -5.71 10.03
N THR A 134 6.71 -5.63 8.84
CA THR A 134 5.50 -6.36 8.48
C THR A 134 5.63 -7.04 7.11
N GLU A 135 5.00 -8.21 6.97
CA GLU A 135 4.90 -8.93 5.70
C GLU A 135 3.77 -8.40 4.81
N TYR A 136 2.85 -7.62 5.37
CA TYR A 136 1.64 -7.22 4.68
C TYR A 136 1.21 -5.79 5.04
N THR A 137 0.81 -5.04 4.03
CA THR A 137 0.18 -3.72 4.20
C THR A 137 -1.20 -3.70 3.55
N LEU A 138 -2.15 -3.00 4.17
CA LEU A 138 -3.53 -2.90 3.65
C LEU A 138 -3.54 -2.21 2.29
N GLY A 139 -4.24 -2.83 1.34
CA GLY A 139 -4.39 -2.37 -0.03
C GLY A 139 -3.47 -3.07 -1.02
N TYR A 140 -2.45 -3.78 -0.55
CA TYR A 140 -1.52 -4.51 -1.42
C TYR A 140 -2.23 -5.62 -2.21
N ASP A 141 -2.96 -6.53 -1.54
CA ASP A 141 -3.66 -7.63 -2.19
C ASP A 141 -4.71 -7.15 -3.20
N THR A 142 -5.43 -6.07 -2.87
CA THR A 142 -6.36 -5.44 -3.81
C THR A 142 -5.64 -4.85 -5.02
N ALA A 143 -4.49 -4.21 -4.83
CA ALA A 143 -3.70 -3.68 -5.94
C ALA A 143 -3.16 -4.81 -6.84
N LEU A 144 -2.74 -5.94 -6.25
CA LEU A 144 -2.37 -7.14 -7.03
C LEU A 144 -3.55 -7.65 -7.84
N GLN A 145 -4.74 -7.79 -7.24
CA GLN A 145 -5.92 -8.28 -7.94
C GLN A 145 -6.33 -7.38 -9.11
N VAL A 146 -6.31 -6.06 -8.92
CA VAL A 146 -6.60 -5.09 -10.00
C VAL A 146 -5.58 -5.21 -11.13
N ALA A 147 -4.30 -5.39 -10.81
CA ALA A 147 -3.27 -5.57 -11.83
C ALA A 147 -3.42 -6.92 -12.54
N MET A 148 -3.73 -8.00 -11.82
CA MET A 148 -4.00 -9.32 -12.41
C MET A 148 -5.18 -9.28 -13.37
N ASP A 149 -6.31 -8.67 -12.96
CA ASP A 149 -7.50 -8.52 -13.83
C ASP A 149 -7.17 -7.76 -15.13
N ALA A 150 -6.22 -6.82 -15.09
CA ALA A 150 -5.76 -6.09 -16.27
C ALA A 150 -4.82 -6.94 -17.12
N ILE A 151 -3.87 -7.64 -16.50
CA ILE A 151 -2.89 -8.51 -17.18
C ILE A 151 -3.63 -9.62 -17.93
N ASP A 152 -4.60 -10.29 -17.32
CA ASP A 152 -5.37 -11.36 -17.94
C ASP A 152 -6.11 -10.87 -19.20
N LYS A 153 -6.77 -9.70 -19.10
CA LYS A 153 -7.44 -9.09 -20.28
C LYS A 153 -6.48 -8.69 -21.39
N ILE A 154 -5.27 -8.21 -21.03
CA ILE A 154 -4.24 -7.86 -21.98
C ILE A 154 -3.66 -9.12 -22.62
N ARG A 155 -3.51 -10.21 -21.85
CA ARG A 155 -3.03 -11.50 -22.38
C ARG A 155 -3.96 -12.03 -23.46
N ASP A 156 -5.28 -12.01 -23.24
CA ASP A 156 -6.25 -12.46 -24.26
C ASP A 156 -6.05 -11.73 -25.60
N THR A 157 -5.82 -10.41 -25.55
CA THR A 157 -5.58 -9.64 -26.78
C THR A 157 -4.16 -9.80 -27.32
N ALA A 158 -3.17 -9.98 -26.44
CA ALA A 158 -1.79 -10.26 -26.84
C ALA A 158 -1.70 -11.55 -27.67
N ASP A 159 -2.35 -12.61 -27.22
CA ASP A 159 -2.41 -13.89 -27.90
C ASP A 159 -3.20 -13.82 -29.21
N SER A 160 -4.32 -13.08 -29.23
CA SER A 160 -5.15 -12.95 -30.42
C SER A 160 -4.47 -12.18 -31.55
N PHE A 161 -3.63 -11.20 -31.22
CA PHE A 161 -2.91 -10.36 -32.19
C PHE A 161 -1.43 -10.74 -32.38
N GLU A 162 -0.95 -11.76 -31.65
CA GLU A 162 0.45 -12.18 -31.68
C GLU A 162 1.42 -11.00 -31.38
N ARG A 163 1.17 -10.25 -30.28
CA ARG A 163 1.88 -9.01 -29.94
C ARG A 163 2.60 -9.08 -28.61
N ILE A 164 3.55 -8.18 -28.44
CA ILE A 164 4.25 -7.95 -27.17
C ILE A 164 3.59 -6.77 -26.46
N PHE A 165 3.30 -6.93 -25.15
CA PHE A 165 2.81 -5.87 -24.29
C PHE A 165 3.77 -5.58 -23.14
N VAL A 166 3.97 -4.28 -22.86
CA VAL A 166 4.68 -3.81 -21.68
C VAL A 166 3.66 -3.17 -20.72
N ILE A 167 3.54 -3.69 -19.52
CA ILE A 167 2.56 -3.26 -18.53
C ILE A 167 3.31 -2.62 -17.37
N GLU A 168 3.08 -1.31 -17.15
CA GLU A 168 3.64 -0.57 -16.01
C GLU A 168 2.69 -0.65 -14.84
N VAL A 169 3.24 -1.10 -13.69
CA VAL A 169 2.54 -1.16 -12.41
C VAL A 169 3.13 -0.18 -11.42
N MET A 170 2.34 0.24 -10.44
CA MET A 170 2.78 1.09 -9.34
C MET A 170 3.74 0.35 -8.41
N GLY A 171 4.19 0.99 -7.34
CA GLY A 171 5.12 0.47 -6.34
C GLY A 171 6.19 1.49 -5.95
N ARG A 172 6.14 2.70 -6.50
CA ARG A 172 7.12 3.79 -6.29
C ARG A 172 8.55 3.34 -6.62
N SER A 173 9.40 3.24 -5.58
CA SER A 173 10.80 2.80 -5.70
C SER A 173 10.98 1.32 -5.36
N ARG A 174 9.91 0.53 -5.37
CA ARG A 174 9.91 -0.89 -5.00
C ARG A 174 9.22 -1.74 -6.05
N GLY A 175 9.71 -2.96 -6.20
CA GLY A 175 9.24 -3.93 -7.19
C GLY A 175 8.25 -4.97 -6.66
N PHE A 176 7.71 -4.84 -5.44
CA PHE A 176 6.86 -5.85 -4.82
C PHE A 176 5.62 -6.19 -5.64
N ILE A 177 4.91 -5.17 -6.17
CA ILE A 177 3.75 -5.39 -7.03
C ILE A 177 4.20 -6.07 -8.32
N ALA A 178 5.21 -5.53 -9.00
CA ALA A 178 5.69 -6.07 -10.28
C ALA A 178 6.14 -7.52 -10.18
N ALA A 179 6.89 -7.88 -9.12
CA ALA A 179 7.35 -9.25 -8.90
C ALA A 179 6.17 -10.21 -8.67
N ALA A 180 5.21 -9.82 -7.84
CA ALA A 180 4.06 -10.66 -7.54
C ALA A 180 3.15 -10.86 -8.76
N VAL A 181 2.73 -9.77 -9.43
CA VAL A 181 1.80 -9.88 -10.57
C VAL A 181 2.49 -10.38 -11.83
N GLY A 182 3.79 -10.11 -12.00
CA GLY A 182 4.54 -10.65 -13.12
C GLY A 182 4.66 -12.16 -13.04
N LEU A 183 5.02 -12.71 -11.88
CA LEU A 183 5.07 -14.15 -11.67
C LEU A 183 3.66 -14.78 -11.78
N ALA A 184 2.68 -14.24 -11.08
CA ALA A 184 1.32 -14.79 -11.06
C ALA A 184 0.63 -14.68 -12.43
N GLY A 185 0.89 -13.62 -13.19
CA GLY A 185 0.38 -13.41 -14.55
C GLY A 185 1.20 -14.08 -15.64
N GLY A 186 2.29 -14.81 -15.30
CA GLY A 186 3.14 -15.52 -16.26
C GLY A 186 3.85 -14.56 -17.22
N ALA A 187 4.36 -13.43 -16.74
CA ALA A 187 5.11 -12.49 -17.56
C ALA A 187 6.43 -13.10 -18.04
N GLU A 188 6.83 -12.80 -19.25
CA GLU A 188 8.09 -13.24 -19.83
C GLU A 188 9.30 -12.50 -19.26
N ALA A 189 9.09 -11.26 -18.78
CA ALA A 189 10.09 -10.50 -18.06
C ALA A 189 9.44 -9.62 -16.99
N ILE A 190 10.14 -9.46 -15.86
CA ILE A 190 9.74 -8.60 -14.75
C ILE A 190 10.88 -7.63 -14.48
N LEU A 191 10.59 -6.32 -14.57
CA LEU A 191 11.56 -5.26 -14.32
C LEU A 191 11.27 -4.60 -12.99
N VAL A 192 12.24 -4.66 -12.06
CA VAL A 192 12.14 -4.10 -10.72
C VAL A 192 13.29 -3.15 -10.43
N PRO A 193 13.09 -2.09 -9.62
CA PRO A 193 14.15 -1.13 -9.34
C PRO A 193 15.29 -1.69 -8.48
N GLU A 194 15.06 -2.79 -7.76
CA GLU A 194 16.05 -3.43 -6.89
C GLU A 194 17.17 -4.14 -7.65
N ILE A 195 16.90 -4.56 -8.90
CA ILE A 195 17.85 -5.34 -9.71
C ILE A 195 18.05 -4.65 -11.05
N PRO A 196 19.28 -4.28 -11.41
CA PRO A 196 19.58 -3.80 -12.76
C PRO A 196 19.20 -4.84 -13.81
N PHE A 197 18.58 -4.42 -14.88
CA PHE A 197 18.22 -5.29 -16.00
C PHE A 197 18.96 -4.86 -17.28
N ASP A 198 19.23 -5.84 -18.15
CA ASP A 198 19.78 -5.61 -19.47
C ASP A 198 18.67 -5.80 -20.52
N PRO A 199 18.21 -4.73 -21.18
CA PRO A 199 17.14 -4.82 -22.15
C PRO A 199 17.52 -5.65 -23.39
N VAL A 200 18.82 -5.74 -23.72
CA VAL A 200 19.30 -6.60 -24.83
C VAL A 200 19.11 -8.07 -24.48
N GLN A 201 19.48 -8.49 -23.27
CA GLN A 201 19.29 -9.88 -22.84
C GLN A 201 17.81 -10.28 -22.83
N ILE A 202 16.92 -9.36 -22.45
CA ILE A 202 15.47 -9.58 -22.50
C ILE A 202 15.03 -9.85 -23.94
N CYS A 203 15.44 -9.00 -24.87
CA CYS A 203 15.11 -9.15 -26.29
C CYS A 203 15.67 -10.46 -26.89
N GLU A 204 16.89 -10.86 -26.52
CA GLU A 204 17.47 -12.12 -26.99
C GLU A 204 16.70 -13.35 -26.46
N ARG A 205 16.24 -13.33 -25.22
CA ARG A 205 15.34 -14.38 -24.69
C ARG A 205 14.02 -14.45 -25.48
N PHE A 206 13.45 -13.31 -25.85
CA PHE A 206 12.24 -13.27 -26.69
C PHE A 206 12.48 -13.85 -28.08
N LYS A 207 13.60 -13.51 -28.76
CA LYS A 207 13.95 -14.11 -30.03
C LYS A 207 14.05 -15.64 -29.95
N GLN A 208 14.67 -16.16 -28.90
CA GLN A 208 14.73 -17.60 -28.66
C GLN A 208 13.35 -18.22 -28.45
N GLY A 209 12.46 -17.55 -27.71
CA GLY A 209 11.08 -17.96 -27.56
C GLY A 209 10.31 -17.96 -28.87
N MET A 210 10.45 -16.89 -29.68
CA MET A 210 9.83 -16.77 -30.99
C MET A 210 10.32 -17.88 -31.96
N ALA A 211 11.59 -18.20 -31.89
CA ALA A 211 12.16 -19.31 -32.70
C ALA A 211 11.57 -20.68 -32.31
N ARG A 212 11.08 -20.83 -31.08
CA ARG A 212 10.36 -22.02 -30.59
C ARG A 212 8.84 -21.95 -30.81
N GLY A 213 8.33 -20.91 -31.48
CA GLY A 213 6.91 -20.76 -31.82
C GLY A 213 6.12 -19.85 -30.90
N LYS A 214 6.74 -19.17 -29.92
CA LYS A 214 6.07 -18.16 -29.09
C LYS A 214 5.71 -16.95 -29.94
N ARG A 215 4.48 -16.45 -29.85
CA ARG A 215 3.96 -15.38 -30.71
C ARG A 215 3.58 -14.12 -29.93
N SER A 216 3.33 -14.24 -28.64
CA SER A 216 2.96 -13.15 -27.75
C SER A 216 3.87 -13.11 -26.53
N ALA A 217 3.98 -11.95 -25.89
CA ALA A 217 4.72 -11.80 -24.63
C ALA A 217 4.19 -10.65 -23.81
N ILE A 218 4.32 -10.77 -22.49
CA ILE A 218 4.02 -9.71 -21.52
C ILE A 218 5.29 -9.39 -20.74
N ILE A 219 5.66 -8.11 -20.71
CA ILE A 219 6.68 -7.55 -19.83
C ILE A 219 5.96 -6.77 -18.74
N VAL A 220 6.23 -7.07 -17.48
CA VAL A 220 5.76 -6.26 -16.36
C VAL A 220 6.90 -5.38 -15.85
N THR A 221 6.69 -4.07 -15.79
CA THR A 221 7.68 -3.12 -15.26
C THR A 221 7.12 -2.37 -14.06
N ALA A 222 7.88 -2.31 -12.97
CA ALA A 222 7.58 -1.39 -11.87
C ALA A 222 7.86 0.06 -12.34
N GLU A 223 7.02 1.02 -11.98
CA GLU A 223 7.19 2.45 -12.33
C GLU A 223 8.54 3.05 -11.89
N GLY A 224 9.16 2.44 -10.88
CA GLY A 224 10.48 2.82 -10.37
C GLY A 224 11.66 2.18 -11.10
N ALA A 225 11.42 1.16 -11.95
CA ALA A 225 12.46 0.50 -12.74
C ALA A 225 12.62 1.16 -14.11
N ALA A 226 11.51 1.25 -14.87
CA ALA A 226 11.49 1.89 -16.18
C ALA A 226 10.06 2.26 -16.57
N LYS A 227 9.92 3.23 -17.49
CA LYS A 227 8.62 3.57 -18.05
C LYS A 227 8.22 2.59 -19.14
N ALA A 228 6.97 2.12 -19.10
CA ALA A 228 6.48 1.15 -20.07
C ALA A 228 6.70 1.59 -21.51
N GLN A 229 6.53 2.88 -21.83
CA GLN A 229 6.72 3.41 -23.17
C GLN A 229 8.19 3.35 -23.61
N GLU A 230 9.14 3.59 -22.71
CA GLU A 230 10.58 3.51 -23.02
C GLU A 230 11.00 2.07 -23.31
N VAL A 231 10.55 1.14 -22.46
CA VAL A 231 10.78 -0.30 -22.65
C VAL A 231 10.15 -0.78 -23.94
N ALA A 232 8.91 -0.41 -24.23
CA ALA A 232 8.21 -0.80 -25.46
C ALA A 232 8.96 -0.30 -26.70
N THR A 233 9.36 0.97 -26.71
CA THR A 233 10.10 1.57 -27.83
C THR A 233 11.42 0.83 -28.07
N PHE A 234 12.17 0.50 -27.01
CA PHE A 234 13.41 -0.25 -27.13
C PHE A 234 13.20 -1.65 -27.71
N VAL A 235 12.23 -2.39 -27.17
CA VAL A 235 11.91 -3.77 -27.59
C VAL A 235 11.42 -3.78 -29.04
N GLU A 236 10.56 -2.84 -29.43
CA GLU A 236 10.07 -2.68 -30.80
C GLU A 236 11.20 -2.44 -31.82
N MET A 237 12.12 -1.52 -31.48
CA MET A 237 13.28 -1.23 -32.33
C MET A 237 14.22 -2.44 -32.49
N TYR A 238 14.43 -3.19 -31.40
CA TYR A 238 15.36 -4.30 -31.36
C TYR A 238 14.81 -5.55 -32.04
N LEU A 239 13.56 -5.89 -31.77
CA LEU A 239 12.92 -7.10 -32.33
C LEU A 239 12.30 -6.86 -33.70
N ARG A 240 11.99 -5.61 -34.07
CA ARG A 240 11.20 -5.20 -35.23
C ARG A 240 9.80 -5.81 -35.26
N GLU A 241 9.23 -5.98 -34.06
CA GLU A 241 7.88 -6.46 -33.82
C GLU A 241 7.03 -5.35 -33.17
N GLU A 242 5.72 -5.37 -33.37
CA GLU A 242 4.82 -4.40 -32.76
C GLU A 242 4.74 -4.59 -31.24
N VAL A 243 5.04 -3.53 -30.49
CA VAL A 243 4.99 -3.54 -29.02
C VAL A 243 4.02 -2.48 -28.50
N ARG A 244 3.18 -2.83 -27.55
CA ARG A 244 2.21 -1.93 -26.95
C ARG A 244 2.54 -1.69 -25.48
N ALA A 245 2.43 -0.43 -25.03
CA ALA A 245 2.60 -0.05 -23.64
C ALA A 245 1.25 0.23 -22.99
N THR A 246 1.09 -0.22 -21.74
CA THR A 246 -0.07 0.08 -20.91
C THR A 246 0.39 0.48 -19.52
N VAL A 247 -0.07 1.63 -19.02
CA VAL A 247 0.21 2.11 -17.67
C VAL A 247 -1.04 1.93 -16.83
N LEU A 248 -1.01 1.05 -15.83
CA LEU A 248 -2.17 0.82 -14.96
C LEU A 248 -2.43 1.99 -14.00
N GLY A 249 -1.36 2.60 -13.48
CA GLY A 249 -1.43 3.82 -12.68
C GLY A 249 -2.42 3.73 -11.52
N TYR A 250 -3.17 4.79 -11.30
CA TYR A 250 -4.07 4.96 -10.15
C TYR A 250 -5.25 3.98 -10.09
N THR A 251 -5.54 3.20 -11.14
CA THR A 251 -6.55 2.14 -11.07
C THR A 251 -6.21 1.13 -9.96
N GLN A 252 -4.92 0.91 -9.69
CA GLN A 252 -4.42 0.01 -8.65
C GLN A 252 -4.70 0.49 -7.22
N ARG A 253 -5.02 1.76 -6.99
CA ARG A 253 -5.39 2.29 -5.66
C ARG A 253 -6.87 2.14 -5.34
N GLY A 254 -7.69 1.99 -6.36
CA GLY A 254 -9.14 1.92 -6.26
C GLY A 254 -9.67 0.51 -6.15
N GLY A 255 -10.98 0.43 -6.17
CA GLY A 255 -11.71 -0.84 -6.15
C GLY A 255 -12.16 -1.25 -4.76
N SER A 256 -13.01 -2.27 -4.74
CA SER A 256 -13.52 -2.88 -3.52
C SER A 256 -12.40 -3.73 -2.90
N PRO A 257 -12.09 -3.57 -1.59
CA PRO A 257 -11.03 -4.35 -0.96
C PRO A 257 -11.34 -5.86 -1.05
N THR A 258 -10.31 -6.65 -1.32
CA THR A 258 -10.37 -8.11 -1.32
C THR A 258 -10.74 -8.65 0.07
N ALA A 259 -11.08 -9.93 0.15
CA ALA A 259 -11.33 -10.59 1.43
C ALA A 259 -10.12 -10.48 2.37
N THR A 260 -8.90 -10.61 1.84
CA THR A 260 -7.64 -10.48 2.57
C THR A 260 -7.51 -9.10 3.21
N ASP A 261 -7.66 -8.03 2.42
CA ASP A 261 -7.59 -6.66 2.92
C ASP A 261 -8.67 -6.34 3.96
N ARG A 262 -9.89 -6.90 3.80
CA ARG A 262 -10.96 -6.72 4.80
C ARG A 262 -10.65 -7.44 6.11
N ILE A 263 -10.12 -8.66 6.05
CA ILE A 263 -9.79 -9.46 7.23
C ILE A 263 -8.63 -8.83 7.99
N TYR A 264 -7.53 -8.49 7.30
CA TYR A 264 -6.41 -7.81 7.95
C TYR A 264 -6.79 -6.42 8.44
N GLY A 265 -7.60 -5.66 7.70
CA GLY A 265 -8.12 -4.39 8.15
C GLY A 265 -8.90 -4.52 9.47
N ALA A 266 -9.76 -5.53 9.58
CA ALA A 266 -10.51 -5.80 10.80
C ALA A 266 -9.58 -6.19 11.97
N ARG A 267 -8.63 -7.11 11.74
CA ARG A 267 -7.69 -7.56 12.77
C ARG A 267 -6.73 -6.46 13.22
N PHE A 268 -6.19 -5.67 12.28
CA PHE A 268 -5.31 -4.55 12.58
C PHE A 268 -6.04 -3.46 13.37
N GLY A 269 -7.27 -3.12 12.95
CA GLY A 269 -8.06 -2.10 13.64
C GLY A 269 -8.39 -2.49 15.08
N ALA A 270 -8.76 -3.74 15.32
CA ALA A 270 -9.02 -4.25 16.66
C ALA A 270 -7.75 -4.23 17.53
N LEU A 271 -6.64 -4.79 17.02
CA LEU A 271 -5.37 -4.83 17.75
C LEU A 271 -4.84 -3.42 18.08
N ALA A 272 -4.95 -2.45 17.16
CA ALA A 272 -4.51 -1.08 17.41
C ALA A 272 -5.24 -0.44 18.62
N VAL A 273 -6.53 -0.66 18.75
CA VAL A 273 -7.31 -0.21 19.90
C VAL A 273 -6.91 -0.95 21.18
N GLU A 274 -6.71 -2.26 21.10
CA GLU A 274 -6.26 -3.07 22.25
C GLU A 274 -4.91 -2.60 22.78
N LEU A 275 -3.96 -2.26 21.89
CA LEU A 275 -2.65 -1.71 22.28
C LEU A 275 -2.81 -0.41 23.09
N LEU A 276 -3.64 0.52 22.61
CA LEU A 276 -3.90 1.76 23.32
C LEU A 276 -4.56 1.53 24.69
N LEU A 277 -5.51 0.60 24.79
CA LEU A 277 -6.18 0.24 26.06
C LEU A 277 -5.21 -0.41 27.06
N GLN A 278 -4.21 -1.17 26.56
CA GLN A 278 -3.14 -1.76 27.38
C GLN A 278 -2.05 -0.76 27.78
N GLY A 279 -2.14 0.51 27.36
CA GLY A 279 -1.10 1.52 27.58
C GLY A 279 0.15 1.29 26.74
N LYS A 280 0.09 0.46 25.71
CA LYS A 280 1.19 0.23 24.77
C LYS A 280 1.15 1.28 23.67
N SER A 281 2.08 2.22 23.74
CA SER A 281 2.24 3.29 22.76
C SER A 281 3.44 3.07 21.85
N GLY A 282 3.52 3.80 20.74
CA GLY A 282 4.64 3.69 19.78
C GLY A 282 4.71 2.35 19.08
N MET A 283 3.56 1.66 18.93
CA MET A 283 3.46 0.36 18.29
C MET A 283 2.68 0.44 16.97
N MET A 284 2.97 -0.45 16.04
CA MET A 284 2.12 -0.70 14.87
C MET A 284 1.66 -2.16 14.83
N THR A 285 0.52 -2.37 14.20
CA THR A 285 0.06 -3.71 13.86
C THR A 285 0.86 -4.24 12.67
N ALA A 286 1.15 -5.53 12.66
CA ALA A 286 1.98 -6.15 11.64
C ALA A 286 1.52 -7.59 11.37
N VAL A 287 1.97 -8.16 10.25
CA VAL A 287 1.92 -9.60 9.98
C VAL A 287 3.34 -10.13 10.03
N GLN A 288 3.58 -11.17 10.82
CA GLN A 288 4.83 -11.92 10.87
C GLN A 288 4.54 -13.42 10.99
N GLY A 289 5.11 -14.22 10.09
CA GLY A 289 4.82 -15.65 10.02
C GLY A 289 3.33 -15.98 9.88
N GLY A 290 2.59 -15.14 9.14
CA GLY A 290 1.14 -15.28 8.94
C GLY A 290 0.28 -14.89 10.16
N GLN A 291 0.90 -14.45 11.28
CA GLN A 291 0.19 -14.01 12.48
C GLN A 291 0.11 -12.50 12.56
N VAL A 292 -1.02 -11.98 13.08
CA VAL A 292 -1.14 -10.55 13.39
C VAL A 292 -0.51 -10.30 14.75
N VAL A 293 0.50 -9.44 14.76
CA VAL A 293 1.32 -9.10 15.92
C VAL A 293 1.45 -7.58 16.07
N ALA A 294 2.00 -7.12 17.19
CA ALA A 294 2.39 -5.74 17.39
C ALA A 294 3.92 -5.64 17.37
N VAL A 295 4.44 -4.66 16.64
CA VAL A 295 5.87 -4.34 16.59
C VAL A 295 6.10 -2.85 16.88
N PRO A 296 7.29 -2.43 17.32
CA PRO A 296 7.57 -1.00 17.48
C PRO A 296 7.32 -0.23 16.18
N LEU A 297 6.71 0.93 16.27
CA LEU A 297 6.40 1.79 15.11
C LEU A 297 7.68 2.12 14.30
N ARG A 298 8.81 2.28 14.98
CA ARG A 298 10.12 2.54 14.37
C ARG A 298 10.63 1.40 13.49
N ALA A 299 10.15 0.16 13.67
CA ALA A 299 10.51 -0.96 12.80
C ALA A 299 10.18 -0.66 11.32
N CYS A 300 9.19 0.20 11.08
CA CYS A 300 8.82 0.66 9.72
C CYS A 300 10.01 1.21 8.91
N TRP A 301 10.95 1.90 9.55
CA TRP A 301 12.12 2.49 8.88
C TRP A 301 13.47 1.95 9.33
N GLU A 302 13.53 1.24 10.48
CA GLU A 302 14.75 0.59 10.97
C GLU A 302 14.96 -0.80 10.35
N GLN A 303 13.90 -1.45 9.89
CA GLN A 303 13.92 -2.80 9.33
C GLN A 303 13.34 -2.79 7.91
N PRO A 304 14.03 -2.21 6.91
CA PRO A 304 13.48 -2.08 5.56
C PRO A 304 13.11 -3.45 4.99
N ARG A 305 11.97 -3.48 4.33
CA ARG A 305 11.51 -4.70 3.64
C ARG A 305 12.37 -4.95 2.41
N VAL A 306 12.77 -6.20 2.21
CA VAL A 306 13.58 -6.64 1.07
C VAL A 306 12.71 -7.44 0.10
N LEU A 307 12.88 -7.21 -1.19
CA LEU A 307 12.22 -7.98 -2.23
C LEU A 307 12.73 -9.43 -2.20
N ASP A 308 11.82 -10.39 -2.30
CA ASP A 308 12.18 -11.79 -2.46
C ASP A 308 12.61 -12.06 -3.92
N GLU A 309 13.92 -12.04 -4.15
CA GLU A 309 14.49 -12.29 -5.48
C GLU A 309 14.20 -13.71 -5.99
N SER A 310 13.81 -14.65 -5.13
CA SER A 310 13.46 -16.00 -5.56
C SER A 310 12.26 -16.04 -6.51
N LEU A 311 11.33 -15.06 -6.35
CA LEU A 311 10.18 -14.89 -7.26
C LEU A 311 10.63 -14.57 -8.69
N LEU A 312 11.64 -13.71 -8.83
CA LEU A 312 12.16 -13.34 -10.16
C LEU A 312 12.92 -14.50 -10.80
N LYS A 313 13.73 -15.21 -10.03
CA LYS A 313 14.44 -16.42 -10.48
C LYS A 313 13.47 -17.52 -10.91
N LEU A 314 12.40 -17.71 -10.13
CA LEU A 314 11.34 -18.66 -10.49
C LEU A 314 10.63 -18.23 -11.78
N ASN A 315 10.34 -16.93 -11.94
CA ASN A 315 9.72 -16.43 -13.16
C ASN A 315 10.62 -16.69 -14.39
N GLU A 316 11.94 -16.50 -14.30
CA GLU A 316 12.86 -16.79 -15.40
C GLU A 316 12.81 -18.26 -15.85
N VAL A 317 12.67 -19.19 -14.90
CA VAL A 317 12.51 -20.62 -15.20
C VAL A 317 11.18 -20.89 -15.87
N LEU A 318 10.08 -20.30 -15.39
CA LEU A 318 8.74 -20.55 -15.91
C LEU A 318 8.46 -19.85 -17.25
N ALA A 319 9.17 -18.76 -17.54
CA ALA A 319 9.05 -18.00 -18.78
C ALA A 319 9.85 -18.61 -19.97
N SER A 320 10.67 -19.65 -19.72
CA SER A 320 11.58 -20.30 -20.69
C SER A 320 10.87 -21.02 -21.82
#